data_f6c187e52905c9f8c55708421a52d432
#
_entry.id   f6c187e52905c9f8c55708421a52d432
#
_cell.length_a   1.000
_cell.length_b   1.000
_cell.length_c   1.000
_cell.angle_alpha   90.00
_cell.angle_beta   90.00
_cell.angle_gamma   90.00
#
_symmetry.space_group_name_H-M   'P 1'
#
loop_
_entity.id
_entity.type
_entity.pdbx_description
1 polymer ?
#
loop_
_entity_poly.entity_id
_entity_poly.type
_entity_poly.pdbx_seq_one_letter_code
_entity_poly.pdbx_strand_id
1 'polypeptide(L)'
;MEEMIKTGKMQTGTDFTLEFINYESENTFDVKENTFKENRIYHVKVICNDGRTAKISVTMPEIHKGKWLDKIPFIVRYKSKKAMKEMLEECIGKGELSQEPCTVKFDKIGWQTHPKYGAMFLFSNGAMTEHGFRKDICSTITRYDYIHEKCLEGEEKNNQVEFINNVIWGDQTEIIWIHTVMSIIRQPLRQHGIDLGIALLIYGKPASGKTELMKNLTNVLGTPQSELPKRLLQTGMSTRELLTCQAESKGIPVMLDDVKKEDRKSTRLN
;
A
#
# COMPACT_ATOMS: atom_id res chain seq x y z
N MET A 1 -7.51 -16.46 -30.05
CA MET A 1 -8.16 -15.68 -31.13
C MET A 1 -8.44 -14.31 -30.53
N GLU A 2 -7.44 -13.43 -30.61
CA GLU A 2 -7.52 -12.05 -30.12
C GLU A 2 -8.25 -11.22 -31.15
N GLU A 3 -9.51 -10.90 -30.89
CA GLU A 3 -10.21 -9.88 -31.67
C GLU A 3 -9.63 -8.50 -31.32
N MET A 4 -8.75 -8.02 -32.18
CA MET A 4 -8.36 -6.61 -32.19
C MET A 4 -9.64 -5.77 -32.39
N ILE A 5 -10.08 -5.10 -31.35
CA ILE A 5 -11.07 -4.04 -31.44
C ILE A 5 -10.44 -2.92 -32.28
N LYS A 6 -10.75 -2.89 -33.57
CA LYS A 6 -10.39 -1.79 -34.46
C LYS A 6 -11.16 -0.55 -34.01
N THR A 7 -10.52 0.26 -33.18
CA THR A 7 -11.01 1.61 -32.87
C THR A 7 -11.07 2.41 -34.16
N GLY A 8 -12.30 2.86 -34.51
CA GLY A 8 -12.55 3.60 -35.74
C GLY A 8 -11.60 4.79 -35.89
N LYS A 9 -11.03 4.95 -37.07
CA LYS A 9 -10.25 6.12 -37.46
C LYS A 9 -11.15 7.35 -37.38
N MET A 10 -11.07 8.12 -36.31
CA MET A 10 -11.56 9.50 -36.32
C MET A 10 -10.61 10.33 -37.19
N GLN A 11 -11.12 10.92 -38.25
CA GLN A 11 -10.47 11.95 -39.05
C GLN A 11 -10.41 13.26 -38.23
N THR A 12 -9.62 13.26 -37.19
CA THR A 12 -9.26 14.45 -36.42
C THR A 12 -7.92 14.89 -36.99
N GLY A 13 -7.77 15.99 -37.66
CA GLY A 13 -6.53 16.51 -38.25
C GLY A 13 -5.26 16.40 -37.39
N THR A 14 -5.00 15.23 -36.88
CA THR A 14 -3.91 14.79 -36.02
C THR A 14 -3.06 13.78 -36.76
N ASP A 15 -1.77 13.77 -36.50
CA ASP A 15 -0.82 12.81 -37.05
C ASP A 15 -0.58 11.59 -36.13
N PHE A 16 -1.43 11.39 -35.13
CA PHE A 16 -1.36 10.28 -34.21
C PHE A 16 -2.72 9.77 -33.76
N THR A 17 -2.75 8.56 -33.19
CA THR A 17 -3.89 7.91 -32.55
C THR A 17 -3.56 7.57 -31.09
N LEU A 18 -4.58 7.37 -30.28
CA LEU A 18 -4.48 6.96 -28.89
C LEU A 18 -5.08 5.57 -28.72
N GLU A 19 -4.36 4.74 -27.96
CA GLU A 19 -4.79 3.40 -27.56
C GLU A 19 -4.76 3.31 -26.04
N PHE A 20 -5.89 3.00 -25.41
CA PHE A 20 -5.95 2.75 -23.97
C PHE A 20 -5.25 1.43 -23.65
N ILE A 21 -4.37 1.44 -22.66
CA ILE A 21 -3.66 0.24 -22.20
C ILE A 21 -4.36 -0.34 -20.98
N ASN A 22 -4.35 0.41 -19.87
CA ASN A 22 -4.96 0.07 -18.60
C ASN A 22 -4.98 1.31 -17.70
N TYR A 23 -5.43 1.14 -16.45
CA TYR A 23 -5.31 2.18 -15.42
C TYR A 23 -5.01 1.59 -14.05
N GLU A 24 -4.42 2.41 -13.19
CA GLU A 24 -4.20 2.14 -11.78
C GLU A 24 -5.17 2.97 -10.95
N SER A 25 -5.60 2.45 -9.82
CA SER A 25 -6.41 3.16 -8.82
C SER A 25 -5.59 3.40 -7.57
N GLU A 26 -5.42 4.66 -7.19
CA GLU A 26 -4.79 5.07 -5.93
C GLU A 26 -5.86 5.56 -4.95
N ASN A 27 -5.97 4.90 -3.82
CA ASN A 27 -6.95 5.19 -2.80
C ASN A 27 -6.28 5.85 -1.60
N THR A 28 -6.63 7.12 -1.35
CA THR A 28 -6.16 7.90 -0.20
C THR A 28 -7.28 8.05 0.81
N PHE A 29 -7.01 7.72 2.07
CA PHE A 29 -8.02 7.84 3.11
C PHE A 29 -8.17 9.29 3.58
N ASP A 30 -9.35 9.86 3.36
CA ASP A 30 -9.70 11.17 3.90
C ASP A 30 -10.26 11.02 5.33
N VAL A 31 -9.47 11.46 6.31
CA VAL A 31 -9.82 11.36 7.73
C VAL A 31 -11.03 12.21 8.09
N LYS A 32 -11.25 13.35 7.40
CA LYS A 32 -12.36 14.26 7.68
C LYS A 32 -13.69 13.69 7.21
N GLU A 33 -13.68 13.09 6.03
CA GLU A 33 -14.87 12.52 5.42
C GLU A 33 -15.07 11.04 5.78
N ASN A 34 -14.08 10.42 6.43
CA ASN A 34 -14.05 8.99 6.78
C ASN A 34 -14.30 8.08 5.56
N THR A 35 -13.76 8.48 4.40
CA THR A 35 -13.92 7.79 3.12
C THR A 35 -12.60 7.70 2.38
N PHE A 36 -12.53 6.80 1.39
CA PHE A 36 -11.42 6.77 0.45
C PHE A 36 -11.71 7.69 -0.74
N LYS A 37 -10.72 8.52 -1.08
CA LYS A 37 -10.69 9.28 -2.34
C LYS A 37 -9.87 8.49 -3.36
N GLU A 38 -10.51 8.12 -4.44
CA GLU A 38 -9.87 7.42 -5.55
C GLU A 38 -9.26 8.45 -6.52
N ASN A 39 -7.99 8.26 -6.84
CA ASN A 39 -7.30 8.93 -7.93
C ASN A 39 -6.89 7.89 -8.97
N ARG A 40 -7.14 8.15 -10.25
CA ARG A 40 -6.86 7.21 -11.33
C ARG A 40 -5.70 7.70 -12.18
N ILE A 41 -4.79 6.80 -12.48
CA ILE A 41 -3.66 7.01 -13.37
C ILE A 41 -3.89 6.15 -14.60
N TYR A 42 -4.11 6.78 -15.74
CA TYR A 42 -4.39 6.12 -17.00
C TYR A 42 -3.12 5.94 -17.81
N HIS A 43 -2.92 4.75 -18.34
CA HIS A 43 -1.81 4.42 -19.22
C HIS A 43 -2.32 4.35 -20.65
N VAL A 44 -1.79 5.23 -21.48
CA VAL A 44 -2.21 5.39 -22.87
C VAL A 44 -1.00 5.29 -23.78
N LYS A 45 -1.16 4.58 -24.90
CA LYS A 45 -0.16 4.52 -25.96
C LYS A 45 -0.50 5.53 -27.05
N VAL A 46 0.45 6.37 -27.36
CA VAL A 46 0.40 7.30 -28.48
C VAL A 46 1.08 6.64 -29.68
N ILE A 47 0.41 6.60 -30.81
CA ILE A 47 0.88 5.96 -32.04
C ILE A 47 0.84 6.98 -33.17
N CYS A 48 2.00 7.44 -33.66
CA CYS A 48 2.11 8.35 -34.78
C CYS A 48 1.93 7.63 -36.13
N ASN A 49 1.47 8.35 -37.13
CA ASN A 49 1.29 7.85 -38.48
C ASN A 49 2.62 7.42 -39.13
N ASP A 50 3.76 7.93 -38.64
CA ASP A 50 5.10 7.57 -39.08
C ASP A 50 5.67 6.33 -38.36
N GLY A 51 4.87 5.68 -37.48
CA GLY A 51 5.25 4.46 -36.77
C GLY A 51 5.90 4.70 -35.40
N ARG A 52 6.22 5.95 -35.01
CA ARG A 52 6.74 6.22 -33.66
C ARG A 52 5.65 5.96 -32.62
N THR A 53 6.03 5.38 -31.51
CA THR A 53 5.11 5.09 -30.40
C THR A 53 5.68 5.53 -29.05
N ALA A 54 4.81 5.95 -28.13
CA ALA A 54 5.17 6.23 -26.75
C ALA A 54 4.05 5.76 -25.81
N LYS A 55 4.44 5.33 -24.61
CA LYS A 55 3.49 5.11 -23.50
C LYS A 55 3.56 6.31 -22.57
N ILE A 56 2.42 6.86 -22.24
CA ILE A 56 2.31 7.97 -21.28
C ILE A 56 1.36 7.59 -20.16
N SER A 57 1.64 8.13 -18.97
CA SER A 57 0.78 7.97 -17.78
C SER A 57 0.19 9.32 -17.43
N VAL A 58 -1.14 9.40 -17.32
CA VAL A 58 -1.86 10.67 -17.15
C VAL A 58 -2.94 10.56 -16.08
N THR A 59 -3.18 11.65 -15.38
CA THR A 59 -4.26 11.81 -14.41
C THR A 59 -5.34 12.75 -14.97
N MET A 60 -6.57 12.68 -14.46
CA MET A 60 -7.64 13.59 -14.89
C MET A 60 -7.28 15.08 -14.74
N PRO A 61 -6.63 15.55 -13.65
CA PRO A 61 -6.17 16.94 -13.57
C PRO A 61 -5.18 17.36 -14.65
N GLU A 62 -4.30 16.45 -15.09
CA GLU A 62 -3.35 16.71 -16.19
C GLU A 62 -4.04 16.75 -17.54
N ILE A 63 -5.04 15.92 -17.75
CA ILE A 63 -5.88 15.91 -18.96
C ILE A 63 -6.62 17.25 -19.08
N HIS A 64 -7.29 17.68 -18.01
CA HIS A 64 -8.02 18.93 -17.98
C HIS A 64 -7.14 20.16 -18.23
N LYS A 65 -5.89 20.14 -17.73
CA LYS A 65 -4.90 21.23 -17.92
C LYS A 65 -4.14 21.13 -19.26
N GLY A 66 -4.32 20.05 -20.02
CA GLY A 66 -3.60 19.79 -21.27
C GLY A 66 -2.12 19.43 -21.09
N LYS A 67 -1.65 19.20 -19.86
CA LYS A 67 -0.24 18.88 -19.53
C LYS A 67 0.20 17.50 -20.02
N TRP A 68 -0.71 16.64 -20.34
CA TRP A 68 -0.41 15.32 -20.87
C TRP A 68 0.31 15.34 -22.23
N LEU A 69 0.10 16.40 -23.03
CA LEU A 69 0.79 16.59 -24.31
C LEU A 69 2.30 16.76 -24.11
N ASP A 70 2.71 17.36 -22.98
CA ASP A 70 4.13 17.58 -22.64
C ASP A 70 4.85 16.27 -22.28
N LYS A 71 4.09 15.18 -22.03
CA LYS A 71 4.62 13.85 -21.73
C LYS A 71 4.93 13.04 -22.99
N ILE A 72 4.51 13.49 -24.17
CA ILE A 72 4.80 12.83 -25.43
C ILE A 72 6.26 13.17 -25.82
N PRO A 73 7.15 12.18 -25.95
CA PRO A 73 8.59 12.43 -26.12
C PRO A 73 8.98 12.87 -27.54
N PHE A 74 8.00 13.15 -28.40
CA PHE A 74 8.23 13.59 -29.77
C PHE A 74 7.19 14.63 -30.21
N ILE A 75 7.53 15.39 -31.25
CA ILE A 75 6.63 16.42 -31.79
C ILE A 75 5.44 15.74 -32.46
N VAL A 76 4.23 16.16 -32.06
CA VAL A 76 2.94 15.74 -32.64
C VAL A 76 2.22 16.96 -33.19
N ARG A 77 1.48 16.76 -34.29
CA ARG A 77 0.62 17.78 -34.89
C ARG A 77 -0.82 17.53 -34.48
N TYR A 78 -1.52 18.55 -34.05
CA TYR A 78 -2.93 18.48 -33.65
C TYR A 78 -3.68 19.76 -33.98
N LYS A 79 -4.97 19.64 -34.22
CA LYS A 79 -5.83 20.74 -34.63
C LYS A 79 -6.07 21.77 -33.52
N SER A 80 -6.37 21.29 -32.31
CA SER A 80 -6.58 22.14 -31.14
C SER A 80 -6.41 21.34 -29.84
N LYS A 81 -6.06 22.01 -28.75
CA LYS A 81 -5.97 21.37 -27.41
C LYS A 81 -7.31 20.81 -26.95
N LYS A 82 -8.42 21.46 -27.32
CA LYS A 82 -9.78 21.00 -27.00
C LYS A 82 -10.07 19.66 -27.67
N ALA A 83 -9.84 19.55 -28.98
CA ALA A 83 -10.03 18.29 -29.71
C ALA A 83 -9.15 17.15 -29.17
N MET A 84 -7.94 17.47 -28.74
CA MET A 84 -7.03 16.49 -28.12
C MET A 84 -7.54 15.99 -26.77
N LYS A 85 -8.08 16.88 -25.96
CA LYS A 85 -8.69 16.53 -24.68
C LYS A 85 -9.89 15.60 -24.90
N GLU A 86 -10.80 15.96 -25.79
CA GLU A 86 -11.98 15.15 -26.13
C GLU A 86 -11.58 13.75 -26.64
N MET A 87 -10.58 13.66 -27.51
CA MET A 87 -10.06 12.39 -28.02
C MET A 87 -9.48 11.50 -26.90
N LEU A 88 -8.75 12.09 -25.97
CA LEU A 88 -8.18 11.34 -24.85
C LEU A 88 -9.27 10.90 -23.87
N GLU A 89 -10.20 11.77 -23.53
CA GLU A 89 -11.34 11.45 -22.65
C GLU A 89 -12.21 10.34 -23.24
N GLU A 90 -12.46 10.36 -24.55
CA GLU A 90 -13.20 9.28 -25.23
C GLU A 90 -12.41 7.95 -25.21
N CYS A 91 -11.10 7.99 -25.46
CA CYS A 91 -10.24 6.83 -25.40
C CYS A 91 -10.24 6.18 -23.99
N ILE A 92 -10.11 7.01 -22.95
CA ILE A 92 -10.15 6.56 -21.56
C ILE A 92 -11.53 6.02 -21.20
N GLY A 93 -12.61 6.75 -21.52
CA GLY A 93 -13.97 6.33 -21.18
C GLY A 93 -14.35 4.97 -21.77
N LYS A 94 -13.95 4.71 -23.00
CA LYS A 94 -14.13 3.38 -23.62
C LYS A 94 -13.30 2.30 -22.93
N GLY A 95 -12.07 2.62 -22.55
CA GLY A 95 -11.18 1.69 -21.85
C GLY A 95 -11.69 1.33 -20.45
N GLU A 96 -12.11 2.31 -19.66
CA GLU A 96 -12.65 2.10 -18.30
C GLU A 96 -13.92 1.24 -18.27
N LEU A 97 -14.78 1.36 -19.28
CA LEU A 97 -15.99 0.55 -19.37
C LEU A 97 -15.71 -0.93 -19.63
N SER A 98 -14.53 -1.25 -20.14
CA SER A 98 -14.17 -2.61 -20.55
C SER A 98 -13.15 -3.30 -19.64
N GLN A 99 -12.54 -2.57 -18.70
CA GLN A 99 -11.41 -3.09 -17.90
C GLN A 99 -11.54 -2.68 -16.43
N GLU A 100 -11.11 -3.58 -15.54
CA GLU A 100 -10.83 -3.27 -14.14
C GLU A 100 -9.42 -2.66 -14.01
N PRO A 101 -9.13 -1.92 -12.90
CA PRO A 101 -7.79 -1.40 -12.67
C PRO A 101 -6.77 -2.54 -12.62
N CYS A 102 -5.64 -2.37 -13.27
CA CYS A 102 -4.56 -3.37 -13.25
C CYS A 102 -3.87 -3.45 -11.88
N THR A 103 -3.89 -2.37 -11.13
CA THR A 103 -3.35 -2.29 -9.76
C THR A 103 -4.18 -1.32 -8.94
N VAL A 104 -4.48 -1.71 -7.70
CA VAL A 104 -5.19 -0.89 -6.70
C VAL A 104 -4.25 -0.62 -5.55
N LYS A 105 -3.89 0.64 -5.35
CA LYS A 105 -2.95 1.09 -4.33
C LYS A 105 -3.67 1.83 -3.21
N PHE A 106 -3.19 1.65 -1.98
CA PHE A 106 -3.70 2.32 -0.78
C PHE A 106 -2.58 3.02 -0.03
N ASP A 107 -2.86 4.18 0.54
CA ASP A 107 -1.96 4.95 1.41
C ASP A 107 -1.94 4.43 2.86
N LYS A 108 -2.33 3.20 3.06
CA LYS A 108 -2.39 2.51 4.35
C LYS A 108 -1.75 1.15 4.26
N ILE A 109 -1.35 0.61 5.41
CA ILE A 109 -0.87 -0.76 5.56
C ILE A 109 -1.62 -1.45 6.70
N GLY A 110 -1.71 -2.77 6.69
CA GLY A 110 -2.48 -3.54 7.67
C GLY A 110 -3.97 -3.56 7.34
N TRP A 111 -4.83 -3.68 8.37
CA TRP A 111 -6.26 -3.85 8.21
C TRP A 111 -6.95 -2.65 7.60
N GLN A 112 -7.67 -2.87 6.52
CA GLN A 112 -8.53 -1.90 5.86
C GLN A 112 -9.87 -2.52 5.51
N THR A 113 -10.90 -1.68 5.42
CA THR A 113 -12.20 -2.07 4.88
C THR A 113 -12.53 -1.11 3.74
N HIS A 114 -12.79 -1.64 2.56
CA HIS A 114 -13.13 -0.85 1.39
C HIS A 114 -14.50 -1.29 0.83
N PRO A 115 -15.38 -0.36 0.40
CA PRO A 115 -16.72 -0.71 -0.08
C PRO A 115 -16.73 -1.75 -1.22
N LYS A 116 -15.76 -1.68 -2.14
CA LYS A 116 -15.65 -2.58 -3.29
C LYS A 116 -14.90 -3.89 -2.97
N TYR A 117 -13.88 -3.84 -2.12
CA TYR A 117 -12.95 -4.96 -1.91
C TYR A 117 -13.13 -5.67 -0.56
N GLY A 118 -14.07 -5.22 0.27
CA GLY A 118 -14.33 -5.80 1.57
C GLY A 118 -13.23 -5.54 2.60
N ALA A 119 -13.17 -6.41 3.61
CA ALA A 119 -12.11 -6.40 4.61
C ALA A 119 -10.84 -7.04 4.04
N MET A 120 -9.70 -6.41 4.25
CA MET A 120 -8.40 -6.88 3.74
C MET A 120 -7.26 -6.45 4.65
N PHE A 121 -6.17 -7.23 4.63
CA PHE A 121 -4.92 -6.89 5.28
C PHE A 121 -3.88 -6.54 4.20
N LEU A 122 -3.47 -5.26 4.16
CA LEU A 122 -2.59 -4.73 3.13
C LEU A 122 -1.12 -4.92 3.49
N PHE A 123 -0.37 -5.41 2.51
CA PHE A 123 1.10 -5.49 2.49
C PHE A 123 1.64 -4.56 1.39
N SER A 124 2.95 -4.35 1.37
CA SER A 124 3.61 -3.59 0.29
C SER A 124 3.54 -4.31 -1.06
N ASN A 125 3.46 -5.64 -1.05
CA ASN A 125 3.46 -6.49 -2.25
C ASN A 125 2.12 -7.14 -2.57
N GLY A 126 1.06 -6.80 -1.84
CA GLY A 126 -0.26 -7.39 -2.07
C GLY A 126 -1.23 -7.19 -0.92
N ALA A 127 -2.36 -7.87 -0.95
CA ALA A 127 -3.36 -7.88 0.10
C ALA A 127 -3.89 -9.29 0.38
N MET A 128 -4.05 -9.64 1.65
CA MET A 128 -4.82 -10.79 2.06
C MET A 128 -6.30 -10.38 2.16
N THR A 129 -7.16 -11.03 1.43
CA THR A 129 -8.61 -10.83 1.40
C THR A 129 -9.34 -12.10 1.82
N GLU A 130 -10.65 -12.07 1.95
CA GLU A 130 -11.46 -13.27 2.19
C GLU A 130 -11.32 -14.34 1.09
N HIS A 131 -10.92 -13.92 -0.13
CA HIS A 131 -10.70 -14.82 -1.26
C HIS A 131 -9.23 -15.22 -1.44
N GLY A 132 -8.37 -14.92 -0.46
CA GLY A 132 -6.94 -15.22 -0.49
C GLY A 132 -6.07 -14.02 -0.84
N PHE A 133 -4.81 -14.31 -1.18
CA PHE A 133 -3.81 -13.27 -1.46
C PHE A 133 -3.94 -12.72 -2.88
N ARG A 134 -4.05 -11.40 -2.98
CA ARG A 134 -4.16 -10.63 -4.22
C ARG A 134 -2.94 -9.72 -4.40
N LYS A 135 -2.23 -9.89 -5.52
CA LYS A 135 -1.05 -9.07 -5.87
C LYS A 135 -1.42 -7.74 -6.54
N ASP A 136 -2.61 -7.67 -7.09
CA ASP A 136 -3.13 -6.47 -7.76
C ASP A 136 -3.66 -5.40 -6.80
N ILE A 137 -3.74 -5.71 -5.50
CA ILE A 137 -4.10 -4.76 -4.43
C ILE A 137 -2.92 -4.67 -3.49
N CYS A 138 -2.36 -3.47 -3.25
CA CYS A 138 -1.19 -3.31 -2.39
C CYS A 138 -1.17 -1.95 -1.68
N SER A 139 -0.22 -1.78 -0.75
CA SER A 139 0.05 -0.51 -0.10
C SER A 139 1.12 0.29 -0.85
N THR A 140 1.00 1.63 -0.85
CA THR A 140 2.09 2.53 -1.27
C THR A 140 3.12 2.75 -0.16
N ILE A 141 2.82 2.30 1.07
CA ILE A 141 3.71 2.44 2.20
C ILE A 141 4.74 1.33 2.19
N THR A 142 5.98 1.67 1.89
CA THR A 142 7.09 0.73 1.83
C THR A 142 8.04 0.83 3.04
N ARG A 143 7.93 1.90 3.85
CA ARG A 143 8.86 2.16 4.94
C ARG A 143 8.89 1.12 6.06
N TYR A 144 7.84 0.29 6.16
CA TYR A 144 7.76 -0.78 7.15
C TYR A 144 8.14 -2.14 6.59
N ASP A 145 8.38 -2.25 5.29
CA ASP A 145 8.73 -3.47 4.55
C ASP A 145 7.87 -4.69 4.88
N TYR A 146 6.58 -4.47 5.13
CA TYR A 146 5.63 -5.55 5.34
C TYR A 146 5.30 -6.22 4.01
N ILE A 147 5.89 -7.39 3.82
CA ILE A 147 5.79 -8.19 2.62
C ILE A 147 5.11 -9.51 2.99
N HIS A 148 4.08 -9.88 2.24
CA HIS A 148 3.53 -11.22 2.35
C HIS A 148 4.46 -12.18 1.60
N GLU A 149 5.00 -13.15 2.30
CA GLU A 149 5.75 -14.27 1.74
C GLU A 149 4.81 -15.47 1.52
N LYS A 150 5.28 -16.43 0.72
CA LYS A 150 4.52 -17.65 0.49
C LYS A 150 4.29 -18.37 1.84
N CYS A 151 3.07 -18.82 2.07
CA CYS A 151 2.78 -19.65 3.23
C CYS A 151 3.61 -20.93 3.16
N LEU A 152 4.27 -21.26 4.26
CA LEU A 152 4.99 -22.52 4.40
C LEU A 152 4.00 -23.67 4.53
N GLU A 153 4.31 -24.80 3.94
CA GLU A 153 3.49 -26.01 3.96
C GLU A 153 4.31 -27.23 4.40
N GLY A 154 3.63 -28.26 4.88
CA GLY A 154 4.23 -29.56 5.22
C GLY A 154 5.31 -29.47 6.29
N GLU A 155 6.44 -30.11 6.05
CA GLU A 155 7.58 -30.22 6.98
C GLU A 155 8.22 -28.86 7.28
N GLU A 156 8.32 -27.99 6.29
CA GLU A 156 8.90 -26.65 6.46
C GLU A 156 8.08 -25.81 7.45
N LYS A 157 6.73 -25.89 7.37
CA LYS A 157 5.82 -25.28 8.35
C LYS A 157 6.04 -25.83 9.75
N ASN A 158 6.15 -27.15 9.88
CA ASN A 158 6.33 -27.81 11.16
C ASN A 158 7.66 -27.41 11.80
N ASN A 159 8.74 -27.35 11.01
CA ASN A 159 10.06 -26.93 11.48
C ASN A 159 10.04 -25.46 11.95
N GLN A 160 9.31 -24.58 11.26
CA GLN A 160 9.16 -23.18 11.68
C GLN A 160 8.33 -23.06 12.97
N VAL A 161 7.25 -23.81 13.11
CA VAL A 161 6.45 -23.84 14.34
C VAL A 161 7.29 -24.36 15.52
N GLU A 162 8.05 -25.41 15.32
CA GLU A 162 8.96 -25.94 16.35
C GLU A 162 10.06 -24.94 16.72
N PHE A 163 10.67 -24.26 15.74
CA PHE A 163 11.62 -23.20 15.97
C PHE A 163 11.02 -22.07 16.80
N ILE A 164 9.83 -21.59 16.44
CA ILE A 164 9.11 -20.54 17.18
C ILE A 164 8.87 -21.00 18.62
N ASN A 165 8.36 -22.20 18.82
CA ASN A 165 8.11 -22.76 20.16
C ASN A 165 9.37 -22.86 21.00
N ASN A 166 10.52 -23.17 20.39
CA ASN A 166 11.80 -23.23 21.06
C ASN A 166 12.40 -21.86 21.39
N VAL A 167 12.06 -20.82 20.61
CA VAL A 167 12.50 -19.43 20.84
C VAL A 167 11.60 -18.71 21.84
N ILE A 168 10.29 -18.98 21.78
CA ILE A 168 9.29 -18.42 22.70
C ILE A 168 9.23 -19.29 23.97
N TRP A 169 10.22 -19.13 24.81
CA TRP A 169 10.27 -19.81 26.10
C TRP A 169 10.47 -18.79 27.21
N GLY A 170 9.68 -18.98 28.26
CA GLY A 170 9.64 -18.10 29.42
C GLY A 170 8.64 -16.96 29.28
N ASP A 171 8.06 -16.58 30.40
CA ASP A 171 6.92 -15.66 30.52
C ASP A 171 7.10 -14.33 29.79
N GLN A 172 8.32 -13.81 29.73
CA GLN A 172 8.61 -12.51 29.14
C GLN A 172 8.53 -12.53 27.60
N THR A 173 9.07 -13.56 26.97
CA THR A 173 9.04 -13.73 25.51
C THR A 173 7.65 -14.07 25.03
N GLU A 174 6.93 -14.89 25.79
CA GLU A 174 5.54 -15.23 25.52
C GLU A 174 4.63 -14.00 25.55
N ILE A 175 4.77 -13.12 26.53
CA ILE A 175 4.01 -11.87 26.61
C ILE A 175 4.24 -10.99 25.35
N ILE A 176 5.49 -10.84 24.90
CA ILE A 176 5.81 -10.05 23.71
C ILE A 176 5.18 -10.68 22.47
N TRP A 177 5.29 -12.01 22.35
CA TRP A 177 4.69 -12.74 21.25
C TRP A 177 3.17 -12.60 21.21
N ILE A 178 2.49 -12.84 22.33
CA ILE A 178 1.06 -12.67 22.46
C ILE A 178 0.65 -11.25 22.10
N HIS A 179 1.35 -10.23 22.60
CA HIS A 179 1.07 -8.84 22.26
C HIS A 179 1.20 -8.57 20.75
N THR A 180 2.20 -9.16 20.11
CA THR A 180 2.41 -9.03 18.66
C THR A 180 1.25 -9.65 17.87
N VAL A 181 0.85 -10.88 18.20
CA VAL A 181 -0.28 -11.56 17.56
C VAL A 181 -1.59 -10.80 17.82
N MET A 182 -1.81 -10.37 19.05
CA MET A 182 -2.99 -9.58 19.45
C MET A 182 -3.08 -8.26 18.69
N SER A 183 -1.95 -7.62 18.37
CA SER A 183 -1.92 -6.41 17.54
C SER A 183 -2.52 -6.66 16.16
N ILE A 184 -2.20 -7.80 15.55
CA ILE A 184 -2.68 -8.17 14.21
C ILE A 184 -4.19 -8.45 14.23
N ILE A 185 -4.66 -9.20 15.22
CA ILE A 185 -6.09 -9.59 15.30
C ILE A 185 -6.98 -8.53 15.99
N ARG A 186 -6.38 -7.46 16.54
CA ARG A 186 -7.10 -6.41 17.27
C ARG A 186 -8.24 -5.79 16.45
N GLN A 187 -8.01 -5.50 15.18
CA GLN A 187 -9.03 -4.84 14.35
C GLN A 187 -10.26 -5.74 14.10
N PRO A 188 -10.12 -7.01 13.72
CA PRO A 188 -11.25 -7.95 13.70
C PRO A 188 -11.99 -8.04 15.05
N LEU A 189 -11.26 -8.15 16.16
CA LEU A 189 -11.87 -8.23 17.49
C LEU A 189 -12.65 -6.96 17.85
N ARG A 190 -12.13 -5.80 17.49
CA ARG A 190 -12.77 -4.50 17.71
C ARG A 190 -14.10 -4.38 16.96
N GLN A 191 -14.21 -4.97 15.78
CA GLN A 191 -15.47 -5.03 15.04
C GLN A 191 -16.56 -5.82 15.79
N HIS A 192 -16.14 -6.73 16.67
CA HIS A 192 -17.02 -7.50 17.57
C HIS A 192 -17.14 -6.92 18.98
N GLY A 193 -16.74 -5.66 19.19
CA GLY A 193 -16.86 -4.96 20.47
C GLY A 193 -15.73 -5.25 21.47
N ILE A 194 -14.70 -6.00 21.08
CA ILE A 194 -13.56 -6.33 21.95
C ILE A 194 -12.39 -5.37 21.61
N ASP A 195 -12.13 -4.39 22.48
CA ASP A 195 -10.99 -3.47 22.30
C ASP A 195 -9.81 -3.87 23.19
N LEU A 196 -8.73 -4.32 22.56
CA LEU A 196 -7.47 -4.72 23.20
C LEU A 196 -6.44 -3.59 23.06
N GLY A 197 -6.78 -2.40 23.50
CA GLY A 197 -5.92 -1.20 23.45
C GLY A 197 -4.76 -1.24 24.44
N ILE A 198 -3.86 -2.24 24.35
CA ILE A 198 -2.73 -2.44 25.26
C ILE A 198 -1.45 -1.95 24.61
N ALA A 199 -0.68 -1.12 25.30
CA ALA A 199 0.71 -0.81 24.98
C ALA A 199 1.64 -1.62 25.87
N LEU A 200 2.61 -2.32 25.26
CA LEU A 200 3.61 -3.09 26.01
C LEU A 200 4.86 -2.21 26.23
N LEU A 201 5.25 -2.04 27.47
CA LEU A 201 6.48 -1.34 27.86
C LEU A 201 7.52 -2.37 28.35
N ILE A 202 8.64 -2.46 27.63
CA ILE A 202 9.76 -3.33 28.00
C ILE A 202 10.87 -2.47 28.57
N TYR A 203 11.28 -2.77 29.79
CA TYR A 203 12.39 -2.08 30.46
C TYR A 203 13.42 -3.07 30.99
N GLY A 204 14.65 -2.61 31.20
CA GLY A 204 15.74 -3.43 31.71
C GLY A 204 17.10 -2.76 31.54
N LYS A 205 18.16 -3.41 31.99
CA LYS A 205 19.51 -2.88 31.88
C LYS A 205 19.91 -2.60 30.43
N PRO A 206 20.77 -1.58 30.16
CA PRO A 206 21.37 -1.41 28.83
C PRO A 206 22.06 -2.70 28.37
N ALA A 207 22.10 -2.94 27.07
CA ALA A 207 22.72 -4.11 26.45
C ALA A 207 22.19 -5.49 26.90
N SER A 208 20.95 -5.55 27.42
CA SER A 208 20.29 -6.82 27.80
C SER A 208 19.54 -7.51 26.63
N GLY A 209 19.77 -7.11 25.40
CA GLY A 209 19.17 -7.73 24.23
C GLY A 209 17.67 -7.36 23.93
N LYS A 210 17.09 -6.39 24.67
CA LYS A 210 15.68 -6.00 24.53
C LYS A 210 15.30 -5.66 23.08
N THR A 211 16.09 -4.82 22.44
CA THR A 211 15.84 -4.37 21.07
C THR A 211 15.90 -5.53 20.08
N GLU A 212 16.88 -6.42 20.22
CA GLU A 212 17.00 -7.62 19.38
C GLU A 212 15.83 -8.60 19.61
N LEU A 213 15.44 -8.81 20.85
CA LEU A 213 14.31 -9.64 21.21
C LEU A 213 13.01 -9.08 20.58
N MET A 214 12.79 -7.77 20.72
CA MET A 214 11.63 -7.10 20.12
C MET A 214 11.62 -7.23 18.61
N LYS A 215 12.74 -6.97 17.94
CA LYS A 215 12.86 -7.11 16.47
C LYS A 215 12.46 -8.52 16.03
N ASN A 216 13.00 -9.55 16.67
CA ASN A 216 12.76 -10.94 16.30
C ASN A 216 11.31 -11.36 16.53
N LEU A 217 10.73 -11.01 17.69
CA LEU A 217 9.36 -11.43 18.03
C LEU A 217 8.27 -10.62 17.31
N THR A 218 8.54 -9.39 16.87
CA THR A 218 7.59 -8.58 16.12
C THR A 218 7.68 -8.79 14.61
N ASN A 219 8.66 -9.59 14.15
CA ASN A 219 8.90 -9.86 12.73
C ASN A 219 7.99 -10.95 12.16
N VAL A 220 6.76 -11.07 12.64
CA VAL A 220 5.78 -12.09 12.19
C VAL A 220 5.23 -11.83 10.80
N LEU A 221 5.48 -10.67 10.21
CA LEU A 221 4.97 -10.27 8.91
C LEU A 221 6.02 -10.29 7.78
N GLY A 222 7.10 -11.08 8.00
CA GLY A 222 8.01 -11.45 6.91
C GLY A 222 8.93 -10.34 6.42
N THR A 223 9.62 -9.60 7.30
CA THR A 223 10.64 -8.65 6.85
C THR A 223 11.99 -9.32 6.76
N PRO A 224 12.73 -9.15 5.66
CA PRO A 224 14.12 -9.56 5.56
C PRO A 224 14.94 -8.95 6.70
N GLN A 225 15.81 -9.75 7.33
CA GLN A 225 16.62 -9.32 8.47
C GLN A 225 17.48 -8.08 8.19
N SER A 226 17.88 -7.87 6.93
CA SER A 226 18.67 -6.74 6.48
C SER A 226 17.97 -5.37 6.62
N GLU A 227 16.62 -5.34 6.78
CA GLU A 227 15.84 -4.11 6.76
C GLU A 227 15.13 -3.76 8.07
N LEU A 228 15.44 -4.51 9.14
CA LEU A 228 14.90 -4.31 10.49
C LEU A 228 14.95 -2.86 11.04
N PRO A 229 15.98 -2.04 10.76
CA PRO A 229 16.05 -0.67 11.28
C PRO A 229 14.88 0.23 10.87
N LYS A 230 14.26 0.00 9.72
CA LYS A 230 13.15 0.82 9.21
C LYS A 230 11.88 0.74 10.06
N ARG A 231 11.74 -0.27 10.90
CA ARG A 231 10.58 -0.48 11.79
C ARG A 231 10.74 0.16 13.15
N LEU A 232 11.96 0.52 13.53
CA LEU A 232 12.25 1.17 14.79
C LEU A 232 12.02 2.66 14.66
N LEU A 233 11.00 3.14 15.36
CA LEU A 233 10.79 4.55 15.54
C LEU A 233 11.72 4.99 16.68
N GLN A 234 12.66 5.87 16.36
CA GLN A 234 13.61 6.40 17.38
C GLN A 234 12.93 7.46 18.24
N THR A 235 13.32 7.55 19.50
CA THR A 235 12.97 8.68 20.36
C THR A 235 13.57 9.95 19.77
N GLY A 236 12.73 10.96 19.60
CA GLY A 236 13.06 12.20 18.90
C GLY A 236 12.15 12.44 17.70
N MET A 237 11.33 11.47 17.35
CA MET A 237 10.22 11.70 16.42
C MET A 237 9.20 12.64 17.04
N SER A 238 8.70 13.57 16.23
CA SER A 238 7.63 14.47 16.65
C SER A 238 6.34 13.66 16.94
N THR A 239 5.49 14.19 17.80
CA THR A 239 4.14 13.62 18.05
C THR A 239 3.36 13.45 16.76
N ARG A 240 3.56 14.36 15.79
CA ARG A 240 2.92 14.28 14.47
C ARG A 240 3.37 13.05 13.69
N GLU A 241 4.66 12.72 13.69
CA GLU A 241 5.19 11.53 13.02
C GLU A 241 4.67 10.25 13.65
N LEU A 242 4.61 10.18 14.99
CA LEU A 242 4.01 9.04 15.70
C LEU A 242 2.54 8.84 15.34
N LEU A 243 1.76 9.90 15.33
CA LEU A 243 0.35 9.86 14.93
C LEU A 243 0.20 9.43 13.46
N THR A 244 1.08 9.90 12.60
CA THR A 244 1.12 9.49 11.19
C THR A 244 1.38 7.99 11.08
N CYS A 245 2.39 7.46 11.79
CA CYS A 245 2.70 6.04 11.81
C CYS A 245 1.50 5.20 12.31
N GLN A 246 0.83 5.63 13.36
CA GLN A 246 -0.36 4.95 13.87
C GLN A 246 -1.54 5.01 12.88
N ALA A 247 -1.72 6.13 12.20
CA ALA A 247 -2.78 6.30 11.21
C ALA A 247 -2.55 5.46 9.94
N GLU A 248 -1.29 5.24 9.57
CA GLU A 248 -0.91 4.48 8.40
C GLU A 248 -0.95 2.96 8.63
N SER A 249 -0.65 2.50 9.85
CA SER A 249 -0.49 1.07 10.19
C SER A 249 -1.57 0.56 11.12
N LYS A 250 -2.64 -0.01 10.60
CA LYS A 250 -3.70 -0.60 11.42
C LYS A 250 -3.46 -2.08 11.67
N GLY A 251 -3.36 -2.45 12.96
CA GLY A 251 -3.16 -3.86 13.35
C GLY A 251 -1.74 -4.36 13.12
N ILE A 252 -0.77 -3.45 13.06
CA ILE A 252 0.65 -3.77 12.94
C ILE A 252 1.35 -3.22 14.19
N PRO A 253 2.16 -4.03 14.89
CA PRO A 253 2.92 -3.56 16.04
C PRO A 253 3.94 -2.51 15.59
N VAL A 254 3.90 -1.35 16.20
CA VAL A 254 4.88 -0.27 16.02
C VAL A 254 5.80 -0.25 17.23
N MET A 255 7.10 -0.39 16.98
CA MET A 255 8.10 -0.36 18.04
C MET A 255 8.68 1.04 18.23
N LEU A 256 8.75 1.48 19.48
CA LEU A 256 9.48 2.67 19.89
C LEU A 256 10.70 2.23 20.69
N ASP A 257 11.87 2.52 20.16
CA ASP A 257 13.12 2.25 20.86
C ASP A 257 13.61 3.47 21.64
N ASP A 258 14.28 3.24 22.76
CA ASP A 258 14.98 4.25 23.55
C ASP A 258 14.10 5.40 24.11
N VAL A 259 12.92 5.04 24.65
CA VAL A 259 11.97 6.01 25.27
C VAL A 259 12.60 6.61 26.54
N LYS A 260 13.01 7.86 26.48
CA LYS A 260 13.59 8.59 27.63
C LYS A 260 12.50 9.05 28.62
N LYS A 261 12.88 9.18 29.89
CA LYS A 261 11.96 9.58 30.97
C LYS A 261 11.32 10.96 30.73
N GLU A 262 11.99 11.84 30.00
CA GLU A 262 11.52 13.18 29.66
C GLU A 262 10.40 13.16 28.60
N ASP A 263 10.38 12.16 27.73
CA ASP A 263 9.37 11.99 26.67
C ASP A 263 8.01 11.53 27.23
N ARG A 264 7.97 11.05 28.49
CA ARG A 264 6.72 10.60 29.15
C ARG A 264 5.73 11.73 29.39
N LYS A 265 6.16 13.00 29.40
CA LYS A 265 5.25 14.16 29.55
C LYS A 265 4.47 14.48 28.28
N SER A 266 5.03 14.15 27.11
CA SER A 266 4.37 14.41 25.81
C SER A 266 3.47 13.26 25.33
N THR A 267 3.59 12.06 25.89
CA THR A 267 2.83 10.87 25.52
C THR A 267 1.51 10.68 26.28
N ARG A 268 1.12 11.63 27.16
CA ARG A 268 -0.26 11.65 27.67
C ARG A 268 -1.18 12.13 26.54
N LEU A 269 -1.53 11.21 25.70
CA LEU A 269 -2.66 11.35 24.80
C LEU A 269 -3.92 11.33 25.67
N ASN A 270 -4.55 12.48 25.79
CA ASN A 270 -5.88 12.61 26.35
C ASN A 270 -6.90 11.92 25.44
#